data_a24aacf1178d9ccf88abcf359d8a09c4
#
_entry.id   a24aacf1178d9ccf88abcf359d8a09c4
#
_cell.length_a   1.000
_cell.length_b   1.000
_cell.length_c   1.000
_cell.angle_alpha   90.00
_cell.angle_beta   90.00
_cell.angle_gamma   90.00
#
_symmetry.space_group_name_H-M   'P 1'
#
loop_
_entity.id
_entity.type
_entity.pdbx_description
1 polymer ?
#
loop_
_entity_poly.entity_id
_entity_poly.type
_entity_poly.pdbx_seq_one_letter_code
_entity_poly.pdbx_strand_id
1 'polypeptide(L)'
;MAILAFQKPDKVIMLENDSKHGRFEFRPLEPGFGVTVGNALRRILLSSLEGYAINTIKIEGIEHEFASVPGVRDDVTNIILNLKQVRFKQVVEEIENEKAVITVSNTTEFKAGDISKYLTGFEVLNPELVICHLDAKATMQIELTINKGRGYVPAEENREFCTDVNAIPIDSIYTPIRNVKYDVEPFRVEQKTDYDKLVLDITTDGSIHPKDALKEAAKILIYHFMLFSDEKITVEDQAYAENEELDEEVLHMRQLLKTKLVDMNLSVRALNCLKAADVETLGDLVQFNKNDLLKFRNFGKKSLTELDDLLESLNLSFGTDISKYKLDKD
;
A
#
# COMPACT_ATOMS: atom_id res chain seq x y z
N MET A 1 -23.78 -17.93 23.92
CA MET A 1 -24.51 -18.24 22.67
C MET A 1 -23.44 -18.55 21.62
N ALA A 2 -23.51 -19.70 20.95
CA ALA A 2 -22.62 -19.95 19.83
C ALA A 2 -22.99 -18.96 18.70
N ILE A 3 -22.07 -18.08 18.35
CA ILE A 3 -22.21 -17.23 17.17
C ILE A 3 -22.25 -18.20 15.99
N LEU A 4 -23.34 -18.18 15.23
CA LEU A 4 -23.43 -18.90 13.96
C LEU A 4 -22.23 -18.46 13.12
N ALA A 5 -21.37 -19.41 12.75
CA ALA A 5 -20.21 -19.11 11.93
C ALA A 5 -20.67 -18.60 10.58
N PHE A 6 -20.30 -17.36 10.24
CA PHE A 6 -20.52 -16.82 8.91
C PHE A 6 -19.76 -17.65 7.86
N GLN A 7 -20.35 -17.81 6.68
CA GLN A 7 -19.64 -18.36 5.55
C GLN A 7 -18.45 -17.46 5.23
N LYS A 8 -17.24 -18.00 5.37
CA LYS A 8 -16.04 -17.22 5.03
C LYS A 8 -15.97 -17.00 3.53
N PRO A 9 -15.82 -15.73 3.10
CA PRO A 9 -15.61 -15.46 1.69
C PRO A 9 -14.24 -15.98 1.24
N ASP A 10 -14.16 -16.34 -0.05
CA ASP A 10 -12.90 -16.67 -0.70
C ASP A 10 -12.02 -15.42 -0.85
N LYS A 11 -10.81 -15.62 -1.37
CA LYS A 11 -9.94 -14.49 -1.73
C LYS A 11 -10.62 -13.64 -2.81
N VAL A 12 -10.37 -12.32 -2.78
CA VAL A 12 -10.78 -11.42 -3.85
C VAL A 12 -10.08 -11.84 -5.14
N ILE A 13 -10.86 -12.16 -6.17
CA ILE A 13 -10.36 -12.58 -7.47
C ILE A 13 -10.35 -11.36 -8.38
N MET A 14 -9.20 -11.05 -8.97
CA MET A 14 -9.07 -10.01 -9.98
C MET A 14 -9.26 -10.65 -11.35
N LEU A 15 -10.35 -10.30 -12.03
CA LEU A 15 -10.72 -10.86 -13.34
C LEU A 15 -10.03 -10.12 -14.49
N GLU A 16 -9.95 -8.80 -14.40
CA GLU A 16 -9.30 -7.94 -15.38
C GLU A 16 -8.25 -7.08 -14.68
N ASN A 17 -7.04 -7.07 -15.25
CA ASN A 17 -5.88 -6.38 -14.69
C ASN A 17 -5.23 -5.51 -15.76
N ASP A 18 -5.77 -4.30 -15.93
CA ASP A 18 -5.13 -3.24 -16.71
C ASP A 18 -4.58 -2.18 -15.76
N SER A 19 -3.63 -1.37 -16.23
CA SER A 19 -3.02 -0.30 -15.43
C SER A 19 -4.01 0.74 -14.92
N LYS A 20 -5.13 0.94 -15.62
CA LYS A 20 -6.18 1.93 -15.30
C LYS A 20 -7.53 1.32 -14.98
N HIS A 21 -7.74 0.05 -15.29
CA HIS A 21 -9.03 -0.63 -15.08
C HIS A 21 -8.81 -1.96 -14.36
N GLY A 22 -9.65 -2.23 -13.36
CA GLY A 22 -9.65 -3.49 -12.62
C GLY A 22 -11.04 -3.95 -12.32
N ARG A 23 -11.32 -5.23 -12.59
CA ARG A 23 -12.56 -5.90 -12.24
C ARG A 23 -12.30 -6.95 -11.20
N PHE A 24 -12.99 -6.84 -10.06
CA PHE A 24 -12.80 -7.67 -8.89
C PHE A 24 -14.08 -8.44 -8.59
N GLU A 25 -13.92 -9.70 -8.20
CA GLU A 25 -15.00 -10.57 -7.76
C GLU A 25 -14.77 -11.00 -6.32
N PHE A 26 -15.79 -10.89 -5.48
CA PHE A 26 -15.74 -11.25 -4.08
C PHE A 26 -16.95 -12.11 -3.73
N ARG A 27 -16.72 -13.37 -3.39
CA ARG A 27 -17.73 -14.39 -3.13
C ARG A 27 -17.19 -15.53 -2.27
N PRO A 28 -18.05 -16.35 -1.62
CA PRO A 28 -19.47 -16.06 -1.38
C PRO A 28 -19.64 -15.06 -0.25
N LEU A 29 -20.67 -14.26 -0.29
CA LEU A 29 -21.06 -13.33 0.76
C LEU A 29 -22.44 -13.73 1.28
N GLU A 30 -22.71 -13.51 2.56
CA GLU A 30 -24.04 -13.68 3.12
C GLU A 30 -25.06 -12.72 2.45
N PRO A 31 -26.34 -13.09 2.36
CA PRO A 31 -27.36 -12.27 1.71
C PRO A 31 -27.37 -10.82 2.23
N GLY A 32 -27.33 -9.85 1.33
CA GLY A 32 -27.32 -8.42 1.63
C GLY A 32 -25.92 -7.83 1.92
N PHE A 33 -24.89 -8.65 2.18
CA PHE A 33 -23.53 -8.15 2.40
C PHE A 33 -22.90 -7.60 1.12
N GLY A 34 -23.27 -8.13 -0.05
CA GLY A 34 -22.81 -7.62 -1.33
C GLY A 34 -23.07 -6.12 -1.50
N VAL A 35 -24.31 -5.69 -1.21
CA VAL A 35 -24.69 -4.28 -1.28
C VAL A 35 -23.98 -3.45 -0.22
N THR A 36 -23.89 -3.94 1.02
CA THR A 36 -23.27 -3.23 2.14
C THR A 36 -21.79 -2.97 1.86
N VAL A 37 -21.04 -4.01 1.50
CA VAL A 37 -19.61 -3.93 1.21
C VAL A 37 -19.33 -3.13 -0.05
N GLY A 38 -20.09 -3.41 -1.14
CA GLY A 38 -19.95 -2.73 -2.41
C GLY A 38 -20.18 -1.22 -2.32
N ASN A 39 -21.25 -0.80 -1.61
CA ASN A 39 -21.52 0.61 -1.41
C ASN A 39 -20.49 1.30 -0.52
N ALA A 40 -20.05 0.65 0.56
CA ALA A 40 -19.02 1.20 1.45
C ALA A 40 -17.69 1.42 0.68
N LEU A 41 -17.21 0.40 -0.03
CA LEU A 41 -15.99 0.50 -0.84
C LEU A 41 -16.11 1.56 -1.94
N ARG A 42 -17.24 1.59 -2.66
CA ARG A 42 -17.49 2.60 -3.70
C ARG A 42 -17.40 4.01 -3.15
N ARG A 43 -18.00 4.29 -2.00
CA ARG A 43 -17.99 5.61 -1.39
C ARG A 43 -16.57 6.03 -0.99
N ILE A 44 -15.83 5.15 -0.33
CA ILE A 44 -14.45 5.44 0.09
C ILE A 44 -13.51 5.63 -1.12
N LEU A 45 -13.63 4.77 -2.14
CA LEU A 45 -12.85 4.90 -3.37
C LEU A 45 -13.04 6.27 -4.03
N LEU A 46 -14.28 6.75 -4.12
CA LEU A 46 -14.60 8.01 -4.81
C LEU A 46 -14.23 9.28 -4.01
N SER A 47 -14.13 9.20 -2.67
CA SER A 47 -14.01 10.41 -1.83
C SER A 47 -12.77 10.47 -0.94
N SER A 48 -12.17 9.33 -0.61
CA SER A 48 -11.25 9.31 0.55
C SER A 48 -9.82 8.93 0.21
N LEU A 49 -9.54 8.55 -1.03
CA LEU A 49 -8.18 8.26 -1.46
C LEU A 49 -7.38 9.54 -1.67
N GLU A 50 -6.09 9.47 -1.37
CA GLU A 50 -5.15 10.56 -1.57
C GLU A 50 -4.72 10.65 -3.03
N GLY A 51 -4.39 11.86 -3.46
CA GLY A 51 -3.87 12.12 -4.79
C GLY A 51 -3.20 13.50 -4.86
N TYR A 52 -2.81 13.89 -6.06
CA TYR A 52 -2.06 15.11 -6.31
C TYR A 52 -2.79 15.97 -7.34
N ALA A 53 -2.87 17.28 -7.07
CA ALA A 53 -3.49 18.23 -7.97
C ALA A 53 -2.83 19.62 -7.84
N ILE A 54 -3.08 20.47 -8.82
CA ILE A 54 -2.70 21.88 -8.75
C ILE A 54 -3.70 22.57 -7.83
N ASN A 55 -3.21 23.32 -6.84
CA ASN A 55 -4.04 24.09 -5.91
C ASN A 55 -3.98 25.60 -6.16
N THR A 56 -2.84 26.10 -6.64
CA THR A 56 -2.66 27.52 -6.95
C THR A 56 -1.91 27.71 -8.25
N ILE A 57 -2.25 28.76 -8.97
CA ILE A 57 -1.55 29.21 -10.16
C ILE A 57 -1.20 30.68 -10.02
N LYS A 58 -0.11 31.09 -10.68
CA LYS A 58 0.26 32.50 -10.82
C LYS A 58 0.76 32.74 -12.24
N ILE A 59 0.11 33.65 -12.95
CA ILE A 59 0.51 34.07 -14.31
C ILE A 59 1.06 35.45 -14.22
N GLU A 60 2.21 35.71 -14.82
CA GLU A 60 2.84 37.01 -14.79
C GLU A 60 1.95 38.10 -15.44
N GLY A 61 1.70 39.19 -14.72
CA GLY A 61 0.84 40.29 -15.17
C GLY A 61 -0.67 40.08 -15.05
N ILE A 62 -1.09 38.97 -14.39
CA ILE A 62 -2.50 38.62 -14.18
C ILE A 62 -2.81 38.61 -12.69
N GLU A 63 -3.89 39.30 -12.30
CA GLU A 63 -4.32 39.43 -10.91
C GLU A 63 -5.60 38.65 -10.57
N HIS A 64 -6.39 38.23 -11.58
CA HIS A 64 -7.64 37.51 -11.36
C HIS A 64 -7.99 36.59 -12.55
N GLU A 65 -8.85 35.61 -12.30
CA GLU A 65 -9.22 34.57 -13.26
C GLU A 65 -10.01 35.03 -14.49
N PHE A 66 -10.57 36.20 -14.45
CA PHE A 66 -11.35 36.77 -15.57
C PHE A 66 -10.52 37.64 -16.50
N ALA A 67 -9.21 37.69 -16.32
CA ALA A 67 -8.32 38.44 -17.17
C ALA A 67 -7.97 37.67 -18.45
N SER A 68 -7.39 38.34 -19.42
CA SER A 68 -6.81 37.74 -20.62
C SER A 68 -5.30 37.97 -20.64
N VAL A 69 -4.55 36.96 -21.10
CA VAL A 69 -3.09 37.01 -21.22
C VAL A 69 -2.72 37.58 -22.60
N PRO A 70 -1.90 38.59 -22.72
CA PRO A 70 -1.49 39.15 -24.02
C PRO A 70 -0.82 38.05 -24.88
N GLY A 71 -1.34 37.87 -26.12
CA GLY A 71 -0.81 36.86 -27.05
C GLY A 71 -1.24 35.43 -26.78
N VAL A 72 -2.10 35.17 -25.81
CA VAL A 72 -2.79 33.91 -25.61
C VAL A 72 -4.22 34.03 -26.11
N ARG A 73 -4.69 33.02 -26.85
CA ARG A 73 -6.03 33.04 -27.44
C ARG A 73 -7.12 32.63 -26.46
N ASP A 74 -6.74 31.86 -25.47
CA ASP A 74 -7.65 31.33 -24.45
C ASP A 74 -7.66 32.25 -23.24
N ASP A 75 -8.83 32.45 -22.63
CA ASP A 75 -8.96 33.21 -21.39
C ASP A 75 -8.36 32.44 -20.21
N VAL A 76 -7.95 33.15 -19.16
CA VAL A 76 -7.41 32.54 -17.93
C VAL A 76 -8.35 31.49 -17.34
N THR A 77 -9.66 31.73 -17.38
CA THR A 77 -10.68 30.74 -16.93
C THR A 77 -10.57 29.44 -17.71
N ASN A 78 -10.37 29.44 -19.03
CA ASN A 78 -10.20 28.27 -19.84
C ASN A 78 -8.88 27.57 -19.53
N ILE A 79 -7.80 28.32 -19.30
CA ILE A 79 -6.51 27.78 -18.85
C ILE A 79 -6.68 27.02 -17.53
N ILE A 80 -7.39 27.62 -16.55
CA ILE A 80 -7.68 26.98 -15.26
C ILE A 80 -8.47 25.70 -15.44
N LEU A 81 -9.53 25.73 -16.27
CA LEU A 81 -10.36 24.53 -16.52
C LEU A 81 -9.55 23.38 -17.14
N ASN A 82 -8.60 23.68 -18.01
CA ASN A 82 -7.71 22.68 -18.60
C ASN A 82 -6.66 22.20 -17.59
N LEU A 83 -6.09 23.08 -16.78
CA LEU A 83 -5.13 22.72 -15.72
C LEU A 83 -5.74 21.78 -14.66
N LYS A 84 -7.01 21.95 -14.31
CA LYS A 84 -7.74 21.04 -13.40
C LYS A 84 -7.84 19.61 -13.94
N GLN A 85 -7.69 19.39 -15.24
CA GLN A 85 -7.74 18.08 -15.88
C GLN A 85 -6.38 17.39 -15.90
N VAL A 86 -5.29 18.08 -15.60
CA VAL A 86 -3.95 17.49 -15.55
C VAL A 86 -3.88 16.50 -14.40
N ARG A 87 -3.32 15.31 -14.66
CA ARG A 87 -3.18 14.24 -13.69
C ARG A 87 -1.71 13.98 -13.40
N PHE A 88 -1.40 13.89 -12.11
CA PHE A 88 -0.05 13.74 -11.60
C PHE A 88 0.12 12.39 -10.94
N LYS A 89 1.29 11.78 -11.14
CA LYS A 89 1.74 10.61 -10.42
C LYS A 89 3.03 10.99 -9.68
N GLN A 90 3.08 10.72 -8.38
CA GLN A 90 4.30 10.89 -7.60
C GLN A 90 5.35 9.88 -8.04
N VAL A 91 6.57 10.34 -8.25
CA VAL A 91 7.74 9.52 -8.60
C VAL A 91 8.70 9.45 -7.42
N VAL A 92 8.82 10.52 -6.64
CA VAL A 92 9.69 10.61 -5.47
C VAL A 92 8.83 10.72 -4.21
N GLU A 93 8.86 9.71 -3.34
CA GLU A 93 7.99 9.57 -2.18
C GLU A 93 8.11 10.69 -1.14
N GLU A 94 9.25 11.38 -1.08
CA GLU A 94 9.50 12.45 -0.10
C GLU A 94 8.92 13.81 -0.49
N ILE A 95 8.48 13.99 -1.76
CA ILE A 95 8.00 15.27 -2.28
C ILE A 95 6.48 15.27 -2.28
N GLU A 96 5.87 15.92 -1.27
CA GLU A 96 4.41 16.08 -1.19
C GLU A 96 3.92 17.38 -1.84
N ASN A 97 4.78 18.39 -1.96
CA ASN A 97 4.46 19.69 -2.54
C ASN A 97 5.59 20.13 -3.47
N GLU A 98 5.25 20.59 -4.66
CA GLU A 98 6.22 21.09 -5.62
C GLU A 98 5.69 22.34 -6.33
N LYS A 99 6.58 23.33 -6.53
CA LYS A 99 6.31 24.52 -7.33
C LYS A 99 7.07 24.45 -8.64
N ALA A 100 6.37 24.59 -9.75
CA ALA A 100 6.95 24.63 -11.08
C ALA A 100 6.78 26.01 -11.69
N VAL A 101 7.88 26.65 -12.08
CA VAL A 101 7.88 27.91 -12.84
C VAL A 101 8.18 27.61 -14.30
N ILE A 102 7.19 27.80 -15.15
CA ILE A 102 7.20 27.40 -16.55
C ILE A 102 7.20 28.64 -17.42
N THR A 103 8.16 28.72 -18.32
CA THR A 103 8.19 29.77 -19.36
C THR A 103 7.87 29.16 -20.70
N VAL A 104 6.71 29.51 -21.25
CA VAL A 104 6.26 29.05 -22.56
C VAL A 104 6.59 30.14 -23.60
N SER A 105 7.40 29.80 -24.60
CA SER A 105 7.78 30.73 -25.68
C SER A 105 8.01 29.96 -26.97
N ASN A 106 7.80 30.62 -28.09
CA ASN A 106 8.04 30.08 -29.45
C ASN A 106 7.22 28.81 -29.77
N THR A 107 6.06 28.63 -29.13
CA THR A 107 5.13 27.51 -29.38
C THR A 107 3.73 28.06 -29.64
N THR A 108 2.95 27.36 -30.43
CA THR A 108 1.54 27.71 -30.69
C THR A 108 0.57 27.03 -29.72
N GLU A 109 1.04 25.99 -29.02
CA GLU A 109 0.26 25.24 -28.05
C GLU A 109 1.09 24.98 -26.79
N PHE A 110 0.50 25.18 -25.63
CA PHE A 110 1.04 24.76 -24.35
C PHE A 110 0.33 23.47 -23.93
N LYS A 111 1.08 22.40 -23.76
CA LYS A 111 0.55 21.08 -23.40
C LYS A 111 0.93 20.70 -21.96
N ALA A 112 0.14 19.83 -21.37
CA ALA A 112 0.41 19.28 -20.05
C ALA A 112 1.79 18.58 -19.98
N GLY A 113 2.25 17.96 -21.07
CA GLY A 113 3.58 17.35 -21.18
C GLY A 113 4.73 18.34 -21.02
N ASP A 114 4.52 19.63 -21.31
CA ASP A 114 5.54 20.64 -21.10
C ASP A 114 5.77 20.93 -19.62
N ILE A 115 4.75 20.73 -18.78
CA ILE A 115 4.86 20.86 -17.31
C ILE A 115 5.85 19.84 -16.75
N SER A 116 5.86 18.60 -17.27
CA SER A 116 6.76 17.55 -16.81
C SER A 116 8.25 17.91 -16.86
N LYS A 117 8.64 18.80 -17.76
CA LYS A 117 10.04 19.23 -17.91
C LYS A 117 10.56 20.05 -16.73
N TYR A 118 9.64 20.62 -15.95
CA TYR A 118 9.92 21.50 -14.81
C TYR A 118 9.61 20.83 -13.47
N LEU A 119 9.15 19.57 -13.48
CA LEU A 119 8.85 18.79 -12.31
C LEU A 119 9.94 17.77 -12.04
N THR A 120 10.25 17.56 -10.77
CA THR A 120 11.21 16.55 -10.30
C THR A 120 10.54 15.43 -9.53
N GLY A 121 9.50 15.74 -8.78
CA GLY A 121 8.78 14.80 -7.92
C GLY A 121 7.57 14.15 -8.58
N PHE A 122 7.07 14.70 -9.68
CA PHE A 122 5.83 14.29 -10.32
C PHE A 122 5.97 14.04 -11.81
N GLU A 123 5.21 13.05 -12.30
CA GLU A 123 5.03 12.77 -13.72
C GLU A 123 3.60 13.11 -14.13
N VAL A 124 3.45 13.71 -15.34
CA VAL A 124 2.14 14.01 -15.92
C VAL A 124 1.63 12.81 -16.72
N LEU A 125 0.46 12.31 -16.36
CA LEU A 125 -0.14 11.10 -16.94
C LEU A 125 -0.92 11.33 -18.25
N ASN A 126 -1.25 12.59 -18.56
CA ASN A 126 -1.96 13.01 -19.75
C ASN A 126 -1.22 14.11 -20.53
N PRO A 127 -0.01 13.83 -21.05
CA PRO A 127 0.87 14.83 -21.66
C PRO A 127 0.27 15.52 -22.90
N GLU A 128 -0.63 14.86 -23.63
CA GLU A 128 -1.24 15.40 -24.86
C GLU A 128 -2.36 16.41 -24.60
N LEU A 129 -2.76 16.63 -23.34
CA LEU A 129 -3.78 17.59 -23.01
C LEU A 129 -3.29 19.02 -23.33
N VAL A 130 -4.00 19.74 -24.21
CA VAL A 130 -3.71 21.12 -24.53
C VAL A 130 -4.27 22.01 -23.41
N ILE A 131 -3.41 22.85 -22.83
CA ILE A 131 -3.75 23.79 -21.79
C ILE A 131 -4.25 25.11 -22.41
N CYS A 132 -3.49 25.68 -23.33
CA CYS A 132 -3.89 26.86 -24.06
C CYS A 132 -3.16 26.98 -25.40
N HIS A 133 -3.69 27.88 -26.27
CA HIS A 133 -3.11 28.26 -27.56
C HIS A 133 -2.49 29.65 -27.47
N LEU A 134 -1.27 29.79 -28.02
CA LEU A 134 -0.50 31.00 -28.02
C LEU A 134 -0.23 31.47 -29.43
N ASP A 135 -0.01 32.77 -29.60
CA ASP A 135 0.58 33.31 -30.81
C ASP A 135 2.09 33.01 -30.87
N ALA A 136 2.63 32.75 -32.03
CA ALA A 136 4.01 32.29 -32.24
C ALA A 136 5.11 33.19 -31.61
N LYS A 137 4.79 34.44 -31.31
CA LYS A 137 5.71 35.39 -30.66
C LYS A 137 5.37 35.70 -29.20
N ALA A 138 4.30 35.06 -28.66
CA ALA A 138 3.89 35.27 -27.30
C ALA A 138 4.86 34.55 -26.33
N THR A 139 5.06 35.15 -25.19
CA THR A 139 5.76 34.54 -24.07
C THR A 139 4.86 34.63 -22.86
N MET A 140 4.62 33.51 -22.19
CA MET A 140 3.83 33.41 -20.97
C MET A 140 4.66 32.73 -19.89
N GLN A 141 4.72 33.32 -18.70
CA GLN A 141 5.29 32.69 -17.54
C GLN A 141 4.16 32.34 -16.59
N ILE A 142 4.12 31.04 -16.21
CA ILE A 142 3.14 30.49 -15.27
C ILE A 142 3.86 29.76 -14.17
N GLU A 143 3.48 30.00 -12.92
CA GLU A 143 3.88 29.24 -11.75
C GLU A 143 2.71 28.38 -11.32
N LEU A 144 2.95 27.11 -11.11
CA LEU A 144 1.99 26.11 -10.65
C LEU A 144 2.44 25.55 -9.31
N THR A 145 1.54 25.43 -8.36
CA THR A 145 1.81 24.71 -7.10
C THR A 145 0.99 23.43 -7.10
N ILE A 146 1.69 22.31 -6.96
CA ILE A 146 1.10 20.98 -6.85
C ILE A 146 1.20 20.56 -5.40
N ASN A 147 0.13 20.01 -4.84
CA ASN A 147 0.12 19.50 -3.47
C ASN A 147 -0.64 18.17 -3.37
N LYS A 148 -0.48 17.51 -2.24
CA LYS A 148 -1.21 16.31 -1.84
C LYS A 148 -2.52 16.68 -1.16
N GLY A 149 -3.58 15.95 -1.46
CA GLY A 149 -4.89 16.16 -0.83
C GLY A 149 -5.82 14.98 -1.03
N ARG A 150 -7.08 15.15 -0.64
CA ARG A 150 -8.14 14.13 -0.74
C ARG A 150 -9.41 14.69 -1.36
N GLY A 151 -10.04 13.88 -2.21
CA GLY A 151 -11.34 14.19 -2.77
C GLY A 151 -11.33 15.44 -3.63
N TYR A 152 -12.21 16.38 -3.32
CA TYR A 152 -12.35 17.67 -3.99
C TYR A 152 -12.22 18.80 -2.96
N VAL A 153 -11.37 19.76 -3.26
CA VAL A 153 -11.16 20.96 -2.43
C VAL A 153 -11.46 22.18 -3.28
N PRO A 154 -12.42 23.03 -2.88
CA PRO A 154 -12.78 24.25 -3.62
C PRO A 154 -11.67 25.31 -3.50
N ALA A 155 -11.64 26.23 -4.45
CA ALA A 155 -10.67 27.31 -4.51
C ALA A 155 -10.67 28.21 -3.25
N GLU A 156 -11.83 28.35 -2.60
CA GLU A 156 -11.98 29.13 -1.37
C GLU A 156 -11.14 28.56 -0.23
N GLU A 157 -11.10 27.23 -0.07
CA GLU A 157 -10.26 26.55 0.91
C GLU A 157 -8.78 26.58 0.51
N ASN A 158 -8.48 26.47 -0.80
CA ASN A 158 -7.12 26.57 -1.30
C ASN A 158 -6.53 27.99 -1.15
N ARG A 159 -7.35 29.00 -0.91
CA ARG A 159 -6.88 30.38 -0.65
C ARG A 159 -5.98 30.47 0.60
N GLU A 160 -6.17 29.61 1.57
CA GLU A 160 -5.34 29.56 2.78
C GLU A 160 -3.88 29.16 2.47
N PHE A 161 -3.64 28.46 1.35
CA PHE A 161 -2.31 28.07 0.89
C PHE A 161 -1.65 29.13 -0.01
N CYS A 162 -2.36 30.21 -0.37
CA CYS A 162 -1.81 31.30 -1.18
C CYS A 162 -0.89 32.18 -0.34
N THR A 163 0.42 32.07 -0.57
CA THR A 163 1.41 32.93 0.09
C THR A 163 1.55 34.30 -0.62
N ASP A 164 1.25 34.32 -1.90
CA ASP A 164 1.36 35.52 -2.76
C ASP A 164 0.00 36.13 -3.03
N VAL A 165 -0.07 37.48 -3.04
CA VAL A 165 -1.31 38.24 -3.31
C VAL A 165 -1.83 37.98 -4.74
N ASN A 166 -0.92 37.77 -5.70
CA ASN A 166 -1.24 37.57 -7.11
C ASN A 166 -1.40 36.07 -7.47
N ALA A 167 -1.39 35.18 -6.49
CA ALA A 167 -1.67 33.76 -6.72
C ALA A 167 -3.18 33.56 -6.78
N ILE A 168 -3.64 32.85 -7.80
CA ILE A 168 -5.04 32.53 -8.04
C ILE A 168 -5.26 31.12 -7.51
N PRO A 169 -6.05 30.92 -6.44
CA PRO A 169 -6.43 29.60 -5.98
C PRO A 169 -7.39 28.95 -6.98
N ILE A 170 -7.22 27.67 -7.23
CA ILE A 170 -8.11 26.89 -8.11
C ILE A 170 -8.68 25.68 -7.36
N ASP A 171 -9.83 25.19 -7.83
CA ASP A 171 -10.39 23.96 -7.29
C ASP A 171 -9.49 22.78 -7.63
N SER A 172 -9.26 21.94 -6.67
CA SER A 172 -8.38 20.78 -6.80
C SER A 172 -9.14 19.47 -6.76
N ILE A 173 -8.94 18.61 -7.76
CA ILE A 173 -9.54 17.27 -7.83
C ILE A 173 -8.43 16.26 -7.55
N TYR A 174 -8.32 15.85 -6.28
CA TYR A 174 -7.26 14.96 -5.83
C TYR A 174 -7.58 13.49 -6.08
N THR A 175 -8.88 13.12 -6.17
CA THR A 175 -9.28 11.71 -6.31
C THR A 175 -8.61 11.04 -7.53
N PRO A 176 -7.88 9.93 -7.32
CA PRO A 176 -7.29 9.17 -8.40
C PRO A 176 -8.31 8.28 -9.12
N ILE A 177 -9.51 8.16 -8.58
CA ILE A 177 -10.57 7.29 -9.10
C ILE A 177 -11.49 8.07 -10.04
N ARG A 178 -11.64 7.58 -11.26
CA ARG A 178 -12.55 8.16 -12.25
C ARG A 178 -13.96 7.59 -12.15
N ASN A 179 -14.05 6.26 -11.99
CA ASN A 179 -15.35 5.59 -11.91
C ASN A 179 -15.26 4.34 -11.05
N VAL A 180 -16.31 4.09 -10.29
CA VAL A 180 -16.53 2.84 -9.55
C VAL A 180 -17.96 2.37 -9.77
N LYS A 181 -18.11 1.18 -10.32
CA LYS A 181 -19.39 0.48 -10.44
C LYS A 181 -19.33 -0.80 -9.62
N TYR A 182 -20.41 -1.15 -8.96
CA TYR A 182 -20.57 -2.46 -8.35
C TYR A 182 -21.91 -3.07 -8.73
N ASP A 183 -21.88 -4.39 -8.92
CA ASP A 183 -23.06 -5.20 -9.19
C ASP A 183 -23.09 -6.36 -8.19
N VAL A 184 -24.28 -6.76 -7.77
CA VAL A 184 -24.48 -7.91 -6.87
C VAL A 184 -25.26 -8.97 -7.62
N GLU A 185 -24.66 -10.14 -7.75
CA GLU A 185 -25.25 -11.27 -8.45
C GLU A 185 -25.52 -12.42 -7.45
N PRO A 186 -26.58 -13.22 -7.64
CA PRO A 186 -26.81 -14.40 -6.81
C PRO A 186 -25.72 -15.44 -7.04
N PHE A 187 -25.25 -16.06 -5.96
CA PHE A 187 -24.22 -17.09 -6.01
C PHE A 187 -24.68 -18.34 -5.29
N ARG A 188 -24.43 -19.50 -5.89
CA ARG A 188 -24.81 -20.81 -5.33
C ARG A 188 -23.64 -21.43 -4.58
N VAL A 189 -23.89 -21.80 -3.33
CA VAL A 189 -22.98 -22.63 -2.52
C VAL A 189 -23.72 -23.93 -2.17
N GLU A 190 -23.28 -25.03 -2.71
CA GLU A 190 -23.91 -26.36 -2.55
C GLU A 190 -25.39 -26.37 -2.95
N GLN A 191 -26.29 -26.48 -1.97
CA GLN A 191 -27.75 -26.49 -2.21
C GLN A 191 -28.42 -25.12 -1.98
N LYS A 192 -27.70 -24.15 -1.41
CA LYS A 192 -28.21 -22.79 -1.16
C LYS A 192 -27.84 -21.86 -2.32
N THR A 193 -28.82 -21.10 -2.78
CA THR A 193 -28.70 -20.18 -3.92
C THR A 193 -28.75 -18.70 -3.50
N ASP A 194 -28.80 -18.43 -2.21
CA ASP A 194 -29.17 -17.10 -1.66
C ASP A 194 -27.93 -16.26 -1.27
N TYR A 195 -26.72 -16.75 -1.60
CA TYR A 195 -25.49 -16.02 -1.35
C TYR A 195 -25.29 -14.92 -2.40
N ASP A 196 -24.59 -13.85 -1.98
CA ASP A 196 -24.22 -12.75 -2.86
C ASP A 196 -22.82 -12.97 -3.46
N LYS A 197 -22.68 -12.56 -4.72
CA LYS A 197 -21.42 -12.34 -5.40
C LYS A 197 -21.29 -10.86 -5.72
N LEU A 198 -20.35 -10.18 -5.12
CA LEU A 198 -20.04 -8.78 -5.42
C LEU A 198 -19.05 -8.72 -6.58
N VAL A 199 -19.41 -8.00 -7.63
CA VAL A 199 -18.54 -7.63 -8.74
C VAL A 199 -18.27 -6.13 -8.66
N LEU A 200 -17.00 -5.73 -8.62
CA LEU A 200 -16.59 -4.34 -8.48
C LEU A 200 -15.71 -3.95 -9.66
N ASP A 201 -16.14 -2.95 -10.43
CA ASP A 201 -15.39 -2.37 -11.54
C ASP A 201 -14.80 -1.02 -11.11
N ILE A 202 -13.48 -0.89 -11.15
CA ILE A 202 -12.74 0.31 -10.74
C ILE A 202 -11.97 0.84 -11.92
N THR A 203 -12.16 2.12 -12.24
CA THR A 203 -11.36 2.83 -13.25
C THR A 203 -10.60 3.97 -12.57
N THR A 204 -9.27 3.96 -12.69
CA THR A 204 -8.37 4.97 -12.16
C THR A 204 -7.91 5.93 -13.27
N ASP A 205 -7.23 6.98 -12.89
CA ASP A 205 -6.55 7.90 -13.84
C ASP A 205 -5.15 7.41 -14.24
N GLY A 206 -4.63 6.36 -13.56
CA GLY A 206 -3.32 5.76 -13.79
C GLY A 206 -2.27 6.15 -12.73
N SER A 207 -2.59 7.07 -11.80
CA SER A 207 -1.69 7.43 -10.69
C SER A 207 -1.54 6.28 -9.68
N ILE A 208 -2.62 5.53 -9.47
CA ILE A 208 -2.66 4.35 -8.61
C ILE A 208 -3.23 3.15 -9.37
N HIS A 209 -2.69 1.97 -9.11
CA HIS A 209 -3.22 0.74 -9.68
C HIS A 209 -4.55 0.35 -9.01
N PRO A 210 -5.58 -0.13 -9.75
CA PRO A 210 -6.90 -0.46 -9.19
C PRO A 210 -6.86 -1.41 -7.99
N LYS A 211 -5.95 -2.39 -7.99
CA LYS A 211 -5.74 -3.32 -6.86
C LYS A 211 -5.27 -2.60 -5.59
N ASP A 212 -4.36 -1.64 -5.74
CA ASP A 212 -3.82 -0.92 -4.60
C ASP A 212 -4.83 0.12 -4.09
N ALA A 213 -5.58 0.76 -5.00
CA ALA A 213 -6.71 1.61 -4.64
C ALA A 213 -7.76 0.87 -3.79
N LEU A 214 -8.09 -0.38 -4.17
CA LEU A 214 -9.02 -1.21 -3.42
C LEU A 214 -8.48 -1.56 -2.02
N LYS A 215 -7.18 -1.89 -1.92
CA LYS A 215 -6.53 -2.15 -0.63
C LYS A 215 -6.55 -0.93 0.28
N GLU A 216 -6.19 0.26 -0.25
CA GLU A 216 -6.21 1.49 0.54
C GLU A 216 -7.62 1.85 1.01
N ALA A 217 -8.64 1.69 0.16
CA ALA A 217 -10.03 1.88 0.54
C ALA A 217 -10.46 0.91 1.66
N ALA A 218 -10.05 -0.35 1.58
CA ALA A 218 -10.32 -1.35 2.61
C ALA A 218 -9.63 -1.00 3.94
N LYS A 219 -8.37 -0.55 3.92
CA LYS A 219 -7.65 -0.09 5.11
C LYS A 219 -8.39 1.07 5.81
N ILE A 220 -8.86 2.05 5.05
CA ILE A 220 -9.63 3.18 5.59
C ILE A 220 -10.89 2.69 6.31
N LEU A 221 -11.63 1.73 5.71
CA LEU A 221 -12.83 1.15 6.32
C LEU A 221 -12.49 0.39 7.61
N ILE A 222 -11.47 -0.47 7.58
CA ILE A 222 -11.02 -1.23 8.74
C ILE A 222 -10.65 -0.28 9.87
N TYR A 223 -9.85 0.76 9.60
CA TYR A 223 -9.43 1.75 10.60
C TYR A 223 -10.62 2.41 11.30
N HIS A 224 -11.68 2.77 10.55
CA HIS A 224 -12.87 3.37 11.11
C HIS A 224 -13.72 2.35 11.89
N PHE A 225 -13.87 1.12 11.37
CA PHE A 225 -14.66 0.09 12.04
C PHE A 225 -14.00 -0.43 13.32
N MET A 226 -12.68 -0.39 13.43
CA MET A 226 -11.97 -0.74 14.66
C MET A 226 -12.41 0.10 15.86
N LEU A 227 -12.85 1.34 15.64
CA LEU A 227 -13.35 2.21 16.71
C LEU A 227 -14.68 1.72 17.33
N PHE A 228 -15.40 0.84 16.64
CA PHE A 228 -16.65 0.22 17.12
C PHE A 228 -16.42 -1.18 17.73
N SER A 229 -15.19 -1.68 17.68
CA SER A 229 -14.80 -2.96 18.26
C SER A 229 -13.92 -2.74 19.47
N ASP A 230 -14.22 -3.42 20.58
CA ASP A 230 -13.39 -3.41 21.79
C ASP A 230 -12.11 -4.24 21.61
N GLU A 231 -12.05 -5.07 20.57
CA GLU A 231 -10.88 -5.86 20.21
C GLU A 231 -9.89 -5.02 19.41
N LYS A 232 -8.63 -4.99 19.83
CA LYS A 232 -7.54 -4.46 19.01
C LYS A 232 -7.28 -5.43 17.87
N ILE A 233 -7.98 -5.23 16.75
CA ILE A 233 -7.63 -5.89 15.50
C ILE A 233 -6.32 -5.24 15.04
N THR A 234 -5.21 -5.88 15.29
CA THR A 234 -3.92 -5.51 14.73
C THR A 234 -4.01 -5.74 13.23
N VAL A 235 -4.28 -4.69 12.48
CA VAL A 235 -4.01 -4.65 11.04
C VAL A 235 -2.49 -4.54 10.96
N GLU A 236 -1.83 -5.69 10.94
CA GLU A 236 -0.40 -5.72 10.74
C GLU A 236 -0.10 -5.12 9.37
N ASP A 237 0.74 -4.08 9.38
CA ASP A 237 1.17 -3.37 8.19
C ASP A 237 1.81 -4.30 7.15
N GLN A 238 1.68 -3.91 5.90
CA GLN A 238 2.06 -4.55 4.64
C GLN A 238 3.51 -5.02 4.48
N ALA A 239 4.06 -5.70 5.47
CA ALA A 239 5.25 -6.52 5.34
C ALA A 239 4.95 -7.97 4.88
N TYR A 240 3.67 -8.26 4.54
CA TYR A 240 3.20 -9.67 4.37
C TYR A 240 3.43 -10.29 3.00
N ALA A 241 3.88 -9.55 1.99
CA ALA A 241 4.18 -10.16 0.70
C ALA A 241 5.63 -10.69 0.58
N GLU A 242 6.55 -10.18 1.43
CA GLU A 242 7.93 -10.69 1.52
C GLU A 242 8.13 -11.63 2.72
N ASN A 243 7.17 -11.69 3.66
CA ASN A 243 7.27 -12.48 4.89
C ASN A 243 6.58 -13.86 4.82
N GLU A 244 5.79 -14.20 3.81
CA GLU A 244 5.22 -15.56 3.72
C GLU A 244 6.34 -16.62 3.58
N GLU A 245 7.42 -16.36 2.84
CA GLU A 245 8.58 -17.27 2.76
C GLU A 245 9.42 -17.23 4.06
N LEU A 246 9.59 -16.07 4.66
CA LEU A 246 10.31 -15.92 5.94
C LEU A 246 9.52 -16.49 7.13
N ASP A 247 8.19 -16.43 7.12
CA ASP A 247 7.35 -17.01 8.18
C ASP A 247 7.28 -18.53 8.10
N GLU A 248 7.32 -19.14 6.91
CA GLU A 248 7.43 -20.61 6.79
C GLU A 248 8.79 -21.10 7.30
N GLU A 249 9.89 -20.43 6.98
CA GLU A 249 11.22 -20.76 7.52
C GLU A 249 11.28 -20.56 9.04
N VAL A 250 10.73 -19.48 9.56
CA VAL A 250 10.67 -19.20 11.00
C VAL A 250 9.78 -20.21 11.72
N LEU A 251 8.63 -20.56 11.17
CA LEU A 251 7.72 -21.59 11.70
C LEU A 251 8.37 -22.97 11.69
N HIS A 252 9.02 -23.33 10.59
CA HIS A 252 9.76 -24.58 10.47
C HIS A 252 10.91 -24.63 11.49
N MET A 253 11.69 -23.56 11.61
CA MET A 253 12.77 -23.44 12.58
C MET A 253 12.26 -23.52 14.03
N ARG A 254 11.12 -22.88 14.31
CA ARG A 254 10.47 -22.92 15.63
C ARG A 254 9.99 -24.34 16.00
N GLN A 255 9.41 -25.07 15.06
CA GLN A 255 9.06 -26.46 15.24
C GLN A 255 10.28 -27.32 15.49
N LEU A 256 11.34 -27.10 14.74
CA LEU A 256 12.60 -27.83 14.84
C LEU A 256 13.28 -27.59 16.19
N LEU A 257 13.31 -26.36 16.69
CA LEU A 257 13.85 -26.00 17.99
C LEU A 257 13.03 -26.56 19.18
N LYS A 258 11.72 -26.77 19.03
CA LYS A 258 10.86 -27.41 20.01
C LYS A 258 10.95 -28.95 20.02
N THR A 259 11.64 -29.56 19.06
CA THR A 259 11.78 -31.02 19.01
C THR A 259 12.62 -31.51 20.19
N LYS A 260 12.15 -32.59 20.82
CA LYS A 260 12.84 -33.18 21.96
C LYS A 260 14.07 -33.97 21.50
N LEU A 261 15.17 -33.84 22.22
CA LEU A 261 16.42 -34.52 21.91
C LEU A 261 16.28 -36.06 21.99
N VAL A 262 15.25 -36.59 22.68
CA VAL A 262 14.95 -38.01 22.76
C VAL A 262 14.49 -38.58 21.42
N ASP A 263 13.84 -37.76 20.60
CA ASP A 263 13.31 -38.16 19.29
C ASP A 263 14.39 -38.05 18.18
N MET A 264 15.58 -37.61 18.54
CA MET A 264 16.73 -37.51 17.66
C MET A 264 17.64 -38.72 17.76
N ASN A 265 18.29 -39.10 16.68
CA ASN A 265 19.20 -40.28 16.61
C ASN A 265 20.52 -40.02 17.36
N LEU A 266 20.44 -39.75 18.66
CA LEU A 266 21.59 -39.57 19.54
C LEU A 266 21.91 -40.82 20.31
N SER A 267 23.20 -41.05 20.65
CA SER A 267 23.58 -42.14 21.47
C SER A 267 22.97 -42.05 22.89
N VAL A 268 22.61 -43.19 23.48
CA VAL A 268 22.06 -43.25 24.86
C VAL A 268 22.94 -42.54 25.88
N ARG A 269 24.26 -42.53 25.61
CA ARG A 269 25.24 -41.85 26.47
C ARG A 269 25.19 -40.34 26.36
N ALA A 270 25.02 -39.81 25.17
CA ALA A 270 24.84 -38.36 24.93
C ALA A 270 23.53 -37.88 25.55
N LEU A 271 22.42 -38.58 25.31
CA LEU A 271 21.12 -38.28 25.87
C LEU A 271 21.10 -38.27 27.42
N ASN A 272 21.76 -39.23 28.06
CA ASN A 272 21.82 -39.28 29.52
C ASN A 272 22.64 -38.12 30.11
N CYS A 273 23.67 -37.68 29.43
CA CYS A 273 24.45 -36.50 29.84
C CYS A 273 23.68 -35.21 29.70
N LEU A 274 22.90 -35.06 28.62
CA LEU A 274 22.07 -33.86 28.35
C LEU A 274 20.88 -33.80 29.33
N LYS A 275 20.22 -34.91 29.60
CA LYS A 275 19.18 -34.98 30.64
C LYS A 275 19.68 -34.65 32.05
N ALA A 276 20.91 -35.03 32.38
CA ALA A 276 21.52 -34.73 33.67
C ALA A 276 21.90 -33.21 33.78
N ALA A 277 21.87 -32.50 32.68
CA ALA A 277 22.12 -31.07 32.57
C ALA A 277 20.83 -30.23 32.32
N ASP A 278 19.63 -30.88 32.47
CA ASP A 278 18.31 -30.30 32.22
C ASP A 278 18.14 -29.71 30.79
N VAL A 279 18.79 -30.33 29.79
CA VAL A 279 18.68 -29.96 28.37
C VAL A 279 17.76 -30.95 27.69
N GLU A 280 16.52 -30.58 27.42
CA GLU A 280 15.49 -31.46 26.87
C GLU A 280 15.19 -31.23 25.40
N THR A 281 15.30 -29.97 24.93
CA THR A 281 14.95 -29.57 23.57
C THR A 281 16.17 -29.19 22.75
N LEU A 282 16.01 -29.20 21.42
CA LEU A 282 17.06 -28.72 20.50
C LEU A 282 17.36 -27.24 20.73
N GLY A 283 16.33 -26.44 21.08
CA GLY A 283 16.47 -25.02 21.41
C GLY A 283 17.33 -24.79 22.65
N ASP A 284 17.20 -25.63 23.68
CA ASP A 284 18.07 -25.54 24.85
C ASP A 284 19.53 -25.88 24.49
N LEU A 285 19.71 -26.90 23.66
CA LEU A 285 21.06 -27.34 23.23
C LEU A 285 21.82 -26.24 22.45
N VAL A 286 21.14 -25.57 21.53
CA VAL A 286 21.75 -24.56 20.65
C VAL A 286 22.20 -23.32 21.41
N GLN A 287 21.61 -23.01 22.57
CA GLN A 287 22.03 -21.89 23.41
C GLN A 287 23.40 -22.08 24.07
N PHE A 288 23.83 -23.32 24.27
CA PHE A 288 25.12 -23.60 24.89
C PHE A 288 26.28 -23.42 23.92
N ASN A 289 27.42 -22.97 24.45
CA ASN A 289 28.67 -22.97 23.71
C ASN A 289 29.38 -24.32 23.85
N LYS A 290 30.19 -24.71 22.86
CA LYS A 290 30.99 -25.94 22.87
C LYS A 290 31.84 -26.13 24.16
N ASN A 291 32.34 -25.03 24.70
CA ASN A 291 33.17 -25.04 25.93
C ASN A 291 32.35 -25.32 27.20
N ASP A 292 31.08 -24.99 27.21
CA ASP A 292 30.21 -25.21 28.37
C ASP A 292 29.69 -26.64 28.43
N LEU A 293 29.47 -27.27 27.27
CA LEU A 293 29.10 -28.67 27.16
C LEU A 293 30.20 -29.62 27.64
N LEU A 294 31.49 -29.23 27.43
CA LEU A 294 32.65 -29.98 27.92
C LEU A 294 32.81 -29.98 29.45
N LYS A 295 32.09 -29.06 30.16
CA LYS A 295 32.10 -29.00 31.63
C LYS A 295 31.08 -29.98 32.26
N PHE A 296 30.19 -30.55 31.46
CA PHE A 296 29.22 -31.49 31.98
C PHE A 296 29.84 -32.83 32.40
N ARG A 297 29.36 -33.37 33.49
CA ARG A 297 29.87 -34.61 34.06
C ARG A 297 29.69 -35.78 33.09
N ASN A 298 30.74 -36.52 32.77
CA ASN A 298 30.78 -37.65 31.84
C ASN A 298 30.57 -37.33 30.38
N PHE A 299 30.61 -36.05 29.98
CA PHE A 299 30.50 -35.62 28.57
C PHE A 299 31.89 -35.63 27.90
N GLY A 300 32.03 -36.40 26.82
CA GLY A 300 33.31 -36.63 26.16
C GLY A 300 33.38 -36.02 24.75
N LYS A 301 34.63 -35.88 24.21
CA LYS A 301 34.84 -35.37 22.85
C LYS A 301 34.03 -36.09 21.76
N LYS A 302 33.78 -37.42 21.89
CA LYS A 302 32.98 -38.20 20.93
C LYS A 302 31.50 -37.76 20.93
N SER A 303 30.92 -37.49 22.11
CA SER A 303 29.54 -37.00 22.21
C SER A 303 29.41 -35.57 21.69
N LEU A 304 30.47 -34.73 21.78
CA LEU A 304 30.50 -33.41 21.19
C LEU A 304 30.48 -33.48 19.66
N THR A 305 31.30 -34.35 19.06
CA THR A 305 31.32 -34.56 17.60
C THR A 305 29.97 -35.02 17.08
N GLU A 306 29.32 -35.93 17.79
CA GLU A 306 27.97 -36.45 17.46
C GLU A 306 26.92 -35.35 17.49
N LEU A 307 27.00 -34.38 18.43
CA LEU A 307 26.10 -33.25 18.49
C LEU A 307 26.45 -32.19 17.43
N ASP A 308 27.74 -31.99 17.11
CA ASP A 308 28.18 -31.11 16.01
C ASP A 308 27.62 -31.61 14.66
N ASP A 309 27.80 -32.93 14.38
CA ASP A 309 27.30 -33.56 13.15
C ASP A 309 25.76 -33.44 13.04
N LEU A 310 25.04 -33.61 14.16
CA LEU A 310 23.59 -33.44 14.20
C LEU A 310 23.17 -32.00 13.92
N LEU A 311 23.79 -31.01 14.56
CA LEU A 311 23.46 -29.59 14.35
C LEU A 311 23.82 -29.15 12.93
N GLU A 312 24.95 -29.60 12.38
CA GLU A 312 25.37 -29.31 11.01
C GLU A 312 24.37 -29.89 9.99
N SER A 313 23.85 -31.11 10.23
CA SER A 313 22.80 -31.73 9.40
C SER A 313 21.49 -30.94 9.39
N LEU A 314 21.23 -30.15 10.43
CA LEU A 314 20.05 -29.30 10.60
C LEU A 314 20.29 -27.81 10.26
N ASN A 315 21.48 -27.50 9.72
CA ASN A 315 21.93 -26.13 9.45
C ASN A 315 21.93 -25.22 10.70
N LEU A 316 22.22 -25.78 11.87
CA LEU A 316 22.30 -25.07 13.15
C LEU A 316 23.74 -25.04 13.67
N SER A 317 24.03 -24.07 14.54
CA SER A 317 25.33 -23.99 15.21
C SER A 317 25.19 -23.68 16.70
N PHE A 318 26.16 -24.12 17.51
CA PHE A 318 26.20 -23.78 18.94
C PHE A 318 26.34 -22.27 19.15
N GLY A 319 25.65 -21.73 20.16
CA GLY A 319 25.66 -20.31 20.48
C GLY A 319 24.76 -19.46 19.59
N THR A 320 23.80 -20.06 18.89
CA THR A 320 22.82 -19.32 18.08
C THR A 320 21.82 -18.60 18.99
N ASP A 321 21.60 -17.31 18.72
CA ASP A 321 20.60 -16.50 19.44
C ASP A 321 19.18 -16.92 19.02
N ILE A 322 18.45 -17.55 19.93
CA ILE A 322 17.07 -18.01 19.73
C ILE A 322 16.01 -17.02 20.15
N SER A 323 16.39 -15.86 20.68
CA SER A 323 15.45 -14.81 21.12
C SER A 323 14.55 -14.31 19.97
N LYS A 324 15.04 -14.40 18.72
CA LYS A 324 14.28 -14.10 17.51
C LYS A 324 13.09 -15.04 17.27
N TYR A 325 13.14 -16.26 17.79
CA TYR A 325 12.12 -17.29 17.57
C TYR A 325 11.07 -17.34 18.68
N LYS A 326 11.13 -16.46 19.70
CA LYS A 326 10.17 -16.34 20.82
C LYS A 326 9.69 -17.71 21.31
N LEU A 327 10.61 -18.55 21.75
CA LEU A 327 10.31 -19.82 22.40
C LEU A 327 9.90 -19.50 23.84
N ASP A 328 8.66 -19.04 24.06
CA ASP A 328 8.15 -18.80 25.40
C ASP A 328 8.00 -20.15 26.11
N LYS A 329 8.43 -20.20 27.36
CA LYS A 329 8.17 -21.31 28.24
C LYS A 329 6.66 -21.30 28.55
N ASP A 330 5.94 -22.33 28.11
CA ASP A 330 4.64 -22.70 28.67
C ASP A 330 4.84 -23.25 30.10
#